data_d10c591ff4fbdb71b72d661cfc212c4a
#
_entry.id   d10c591ff4fbdb71b72d661cfc212c4a
#
_cell.length_a   1.000
_cell.length_b   1.000
_cell.length_c   1.000
_cell.angle_alpha   90.00
_cell.angle_beta   90.00
_cell.angle_gamma   90.00
#
_symmetry.space_group_name_H-M   'P 1'
#
loop_
_entity.id
_entity.type
_entity.pdbx_description
1 polymer ?
#
loop_
_entity_poly.entity_id
_entity_poly.type
_entity_poly.pdbx_seq_one_letter_code
_entity_poly.pdbx_strand_id
1 'polypeptide(L)'
;DNESCSWSNIPDLDFARDDDHEWVIGQFVWTGFDYLGEPSPYDTDAWPSHSSVFGIIDLASLPKDRYYLYRSHWNKEQETLHILPHWNWEGREGEITPVFVYTNYPSAELFINGKSQGKRTKDLSVTIDNSADSVSIMNLKRQSRYRLMWMDTKYEPGTVKVVAYDA
;
A
#
# COMPACT_ATOMS: atom_id res chain seq x y z
N ASP A 1 10.04 0.89 2.72
CA ASP A 1 9.64 1.74 1.61
C ASP A 1 8.30 2.42 1.82
N ASN A 2 7.58 2.11 2.82
CA ASN A 2 6.26 2.65 3.13
C ASN A 2 6.24 3.41 4.44
N GLU A 3 7.40 3.71 4.96
CA GLU A 3 7.49 4.49 6.16
C GLU A 3 7.35 5.98 5.85
N SER A 4 6.80 6.69 6.79
CA SER A 4 6.66 8.13 6.70
C SER A 4 8.02 8.80 6.71
N CYS A 5 8.17 9.82 5.91
CA CYS A 5 9.22 10.80 6.13
C CYS A 5 8.79 11.77 7.26
N SER A 6 9.69 12.66 7.67
CA SER A 6 9.42 13.58 8.79
C SER A 6 8.21 14.50 8.59
N TRP A 7 7.72 14.64 7.38
CA TRP A 7 6.60 15.53 7.02
C TRP A 7 5.39 14.78 6.43
N SER A 8 5.38 13.46 6.40
CA SER A 8 4.25 12.69 5.88
C SER A 8 4.00 11.40 6.67
N ASN A 9 2.78 10.92 6.60
CA ASN A 9 2.35 9.66 7.18
C ASN A 9 2.14 8.60 6.10
N ILE A 10 2.10 7.34 6.51
CA ILE A 10 1.52 6.30 5.67
C ILE A 10 0.00 6.50 5.60
N PRO A 11 -0.66 6.22 4.46
CA PRO A 11 -2.11 6.38 4.32
C PRO A 11 -2.91 5.62 5.37
N ASP A 12 -2.44 4.45 5.77
CA ASP A 12 -3.09 3.59 6.76
C ASP A 12 -3.27 4.27 8.13
N LEU A 13 -2.35 5.15 8.51
CA LEU A 13 -2.49 5.95 9.73
C LEU A 13 -3.60 6.99 9.59
N ASP A 14 -3.65 7.66 8.44
CA ASP A 14 -4.66 8.67 8.18
C ASP A 14 -6.04 8.04 8.05
N PHE A 15 -6.17 6.91 7.38
CA PHE A 15 -7.39 6.11 7.35
C PHE A 15 -7.86 5.71 8.76
N ALA A 16 -6.93 5.25 9.62
CA ALA A 16 -7.29 4.87 10.99
C ALA A 16 -7.80 6.07 11.80
N ARG A 17 -7.25 7.26 11.57
CA ARG A 17 -7.74 8.48 12.22
C ARG A 17 -9.14 8.85 11.75
N ASP A 18 -9.42 8.72 10.46
CA ASP A 18 -10.75 8.96 9.90
C ASP A 18 -11.76 7.94 10.45
N ASP A 19 -11.41 6.66 10.44
CA ASP A 19 -12.31 5.58 10.82
C ASP A 19 -12.58 5.51 12.33
N ASP A 20 -11.61 5.89 13.17
CA ASP A 20 -11.69 5.77 14.63
C ASP A 20 -12.23 7.03 15.31
N HIS A 21 -12.41 8.13 14.58
CA HIS A 21 -12.83 9.41 15.16
C HIS A 21 -14.00 10.03 14.39
N GLU A 22 -15.18 9.99 14.96
CA GLU A 22 -16.43 10.53 14.38
C GLU A 22 -16.39 12.05 14.07
N TRP A 23 -15.48 12.79 14.69
CA TRP A 23 -15.30 14.21 14.45
C TRP A 23 -14.40 14.53 13.26
N VAL A 24 -13.72 13.54 12.68
CA VAL A 24 -12.93 13.70 11.45
C VAL A 24 -13.88 13.54 10.27
N ILE A 25 -13.93 14.54 9.41
CA ILE A 25 -14.85 14.57 8.25
C ILE A 25 -14.18 14.11 6.95
N GLY A 26 -12.91 13.73 7.01
CA GLY A 26 -12.14 13.24 5.87
C GLY A 26 -10.81 13.97 5.71
N GLN A 27 -10.10 13.64 4.63
CA GLN A 27 -8.77 14.15 4.33
C GLN A 27 -8.61 14.43 2.83
N PHE A 28 -7.61 15.24 2.51
CA PHE A 28 -7.16 15.46 1.14
C PHE A 28 -5.78 14.86 0.92
N VAL A 29 -5.62 14.18 -0.20
CA VAL A 29 -4.32 13.63 -0.59
C VAL A 29 -3.50 14.70 -1.29
N TRP A 30 -2.29 14.94 -0.83
CA TRP A 30 -1.29 15.67 -1.56
C TRP A 30 -0.33 14.71 -2.24
N THR A 31 -0.46 14.47 -3.53
CA THR A 31 -1.38 15.10 -4.49
C THR A 31 -1.97 14.05 -5.41
N GLY A 32 -3.04 14.39 -6.15
CA GLY A 32 -3.65 13.50 -7.13
C GLY A 32 -2.68 13.13 -8.25
N PHE A 33 -2.05 14.13 -8.85
CA PHE A 33 -1.09 13.95 -9.95
C PHE A 33 0.30 14.44 -9.60
N ASP A 34 1.33 13.81 -10.16
CA ASP A 34 2.63 14.44 -10.24
C ASP A 34 2.55 15.71 -11.11
N TYR A 35 3.39 16.67 -10.83
CA TYR A 35 3.40 17.95 -11.53
C TYR A 35 4.81 18.43 -11.82
N LEU A 36 4.93 19.22 -12.89
CA LEU A 36 6.17 19.88 -13.30
C LEU A 36 6.43 21.12 -12.44
N GLY A 37 7.69 21.54 -12.40
CA GLY A 37 8.08 22.82 -11.83
C GLY A 37 8.35 22.84 -10.33
N GLU A 38 8.01 21.78 -9.62
CA GLU A 38 8.41 21.62 -8.22
C GLU A 38 9.33 20.41 -8.07
N PRO A 39 10.62 20.64 -7.84
CA PRO A 39 11.58 19.57 -7.64
C PRO A 39 11.29 18.85 -6.31
N SER A 40 11.77 17.62 -6.22
CA SER A 40 11.95 16.95 -4.93
C SER A 40 12.81 17.81 -4.01
N PRO A 41 12.76 17.60 -2.67
CA PRO A 41 13.55 18.41 -1.73
C PRO A 41 15.00 18.58 -2.19
N TYR A 42 15.54 19.78 -2.04
CA TYR A 42 16.86 20.17 -2.56
C TYR A 42 18.04 19.37 -1.99
N ASP A 43 17.85 18.70 -0.90
CA ASP A 43 18.85 17.88 -0.20
C ASP A 43 18.84 16.40 -0.64
N THR A 44 18.13 16.08 -1.72
CA THR A 44 18.11 14.71 -2.27
C THR A 44 19.03 14.59 -3.49
N ASP A 45 19.55 13.40 -3.74
CA ASP A 45 20.34 13.08 -4.93
C ASP A 45 19.52 13.09 -6.24
N ALA A 46 18.25 13.48 -6.16
CA ALA A 46 17.31 13.50 -7.29
C ALA A 46 17.44 14.76 -8.17
N TRP A 47 18.40 15.64 -7.93
CA TRP A 47 18.62 16.84 -8.73
C TRP A 47 19.38 16.56 -10.05
N PRO A 48 18.99 17.16 -11.18
CA PRO A 48 17.78 17.97 -11.37
C PRO A 48 16.51 17.11 -11.46
N SER A 49 15.51 17.47 -10.69
CA SER A 49 14.22 16.81 -10.69
C SER A 49 13.34 17.32 -11.83
N HIS A 50 12.75 16.41 -12.59
CA HIS A 50 11.88 16.79 -13.71
C HIS A 50 10.45 17.04 -13.29
N SER A 51 10.03 16.41 -12.17
CA SER A 51 8.67 16.53 -11.63
C SER A 51 8.67 16.25 -10.14
N SER A 52 7.54 16.56 -9.49
CA SER A 52 7.26 15.99 -8.18
C SER A 52 7.07 14.47 -8.30
N VAL A 53 7.18 13.78 -7.17
CA VAL A 53 6.93 12.32 -7.04
C VAL A 53 5.79 12.02 -6.06
N PHE A 54 5.10 13.06 -5.61
CA PHE A 54 4.09 12.97 -4.53
C PHE A 54 2.73 12.49 -5.04
N GLY A 55 2.47 12.59 -6.35
CA GLY A 55 1.22 12.19 -6.95
C GLY A 55 0.92 10.70 -6.75
N ILE A 56 -0.36 10.37 -6.60
CA ILE A 56 -0.83 8.97 -6.66
C ILE A 56 -1.04 8.52 -8.12
N ILE A 57 -1.02 9.46 -9.05
CA ILE A 57 -1.04 9.26 -10.51
C ILE A 57 0.19 9.99 -11.07
N ASP A 58 0.90 9.38 -11.99
CA ASP A 58 2.09 9.98 -12.60
C ASP A 58 1.77 11.03 -13.69
N LEU A 59 2.82 11.64 -14.26
CA LEU A 59 2.68 12.64 -15.34
C LEU A 59 2.03 12.09 -16.62
N ALA A 60 2.10 10.78 -16.84
CA ALA A 60 1.50 10.12 -17.99
C ALA A 60 0.05 9.66 -17.71
N SER A 61 -0.51 10.05 -16.58
CA SER A 61 -1.83 9.63 -16.09
C SER A 61 -1.92 8.15 -15.74
N LEU A 62 -0.80 7.51 -15.42
CA LEU A 62 -0.78 6.13 -14.96
C LEU A 62 -0.91 6.07 -13.43
N PRO A 63 -1.88 5.32 -12.91
CA PRO A 63 -2.04 5.14 -11.47
C PRO A 63 -0.83 4.42 -10.86
N LYS A 64 -0.30 4.98 -9.78
CA LYS A 64 0.72 4.31 -8.96
C LYS A 64 0.07 3.35 -7.96
N ASP A 65 0.85 2.49 -7.32
CA ASP A 65 0.34 1.52 -6.33
C ASP A 65 -0.51 2.20 -5.24
N ARG A 66 -0.09 3.36 -4.76
CA ARG A 66 -0.80 4.12 -3.74
C ARG A 66 -2.21 4.57 -4.17
N TYR A 67 -2.44 4.82 -5.45
CA TYR A 67 -3.78 5.10 -5.99
C TYR A 67 -4.76 3.96 -5.68
N TYR A 68 -4.30 2.72 -5.87
CA TYR A 68 -5.14 1.54 -5.61
C TYR A 68 -5.40 1.32 -4.13
N LEU A 69 -4.48 1.73 -3.24
CA LEU A 69 -4.72 1.72 -1.81
C LEU A 69 -5.85 2.67 -1.43
N TYR A 70 -5.80 3.92 -1.88
CA TYR A 70 -6.88 4.89 -1.67
C TYR A 70 -8.20 4.40 -2.29
N ARG A 71 -8.16 3.92 -3.52
CA ARG A 71 -9.36 3.40 -4.19
C ARG A 71 -9.97 2.22 -3.42
N SER A 72 -9.17 1.31 -2.91
CA SER A 72 -9.65 0.15 -2.16
C SER A 72 -10.35 0.51 -0.85
N HIS A 73 -9.99 1.65 -0.25
CA HIS A 73 -10.58 2.11 1.00
C HIS A 73 -11.77 3.06 0.77
N TRP A 74 -11.65 3.99 -0.14
CA TRP A 74 -12.64 5.03 -0.35
C TRP A 74 -13.75 4.68 -1.34
N ASN A 75 -13.44 3.95 -2.41
CA ASN A 75 -14.43 3.59 -3.41
C ASN A 75 -15.08 2.25 -3.08
N LYS A 76 -16.33 2.30 -2.63
CA LYS A 76 -17.11 1.11 -2.27
C LYS A 76 -17.91 0.54 -3.44
N GLU A 77 -18.02 1.27 -4.55
CA GLU A 77 -18.83 0.89 -5.71
C GLU A 77 -18.03 0.06 -6.73
N GLN A 78 -16.71 0.26 -6.78
CA GLN A 78 -15.85 -0.45 -7.72
C GLN A 78 -14.97 -1.46 -7.00
N GLU A 79 -14.96 -2.66 -7.53
CA GLU A 79 -14.04 -3.69 -7.08
C GLU A 79 -12.58 -3.26 -7.32
N THR A 80 -11.77 -3.45 -6.29
CA THR A 80 -10.35 -3.19 -6.35
C THR A 80 -9.60 -4.44 -5.92
N LEU A 81 -8.69 -4.90 -6.76
CA LEU A 81 -7.77 -5.99 -6.47
C LEU A 81 -6.44 -5.67 -7.17
N HIS A 82 -5.47 -5.19 -6.42
CA HIS A 82 -4.18 -4.75 -6.92
C HIS A 82 -3.05 -5.44 -6.18
N ILE A 83 -2.14 -6.05 -6.93
CA ILE A 83 -0.98 -6.78 -6.39
C ILE A 83 0.26 -5.90 -6.56
N LEU A 84 1.09 -5.81 -5.52
CA LEU A 84 2.42 -5.20 -5.58
C LEU A 84 3.43 -6.01 -4.76
N PRO A 85 4.74 -5.94 -5.12
CA PRO A 85 5.33 -5.24 -6.26
C PRO A 85 5.07 -5.99 -7.57
N HIS A 86 5.59 -5.44 -8.68
CA HIS A 86 5.70 -6.20 -9.92
C HIS A 86 6.52 -7.48 -9.69
N TRP A 87 6.33 -8.49 -10.55
CA TRP A 87 6.96 -9.79 -10.35
C TRP A 87 7.97 -10.11 -11.45
N ASN A 88 8.97 -9.23 -11.58
CA ASN A 88 10.07 -9.38 -12.53
C ASN A 88 11.38 -8.90 -11.88
N TRP A 89 12.02 -9.80 -11.12
CA TRP A 89 13.21 -9.55 -10.31
C TRP A 89 14.34 -10.50 -10.69
N GLU A 90 14.73 -10.48 -11.97
CA GLU A 90 15.82 -11.31 -12.48
C GLU A 90 17.07 -11.18 -11.60
N GLY A 91 17.66 -12.31 -11.22
CA GLY A 91 18.84 -12.38 -10.36
C GLY A 91 18.55 -12.32 -8.86
N ARG A 92 17.26 -12.31 -8.45
CA ARG A 92 16.85 -12.30 -7.05
C ARG A 92 16.08 -13.56 -6.64
N GLU A 93 16.29 -14.66 -7.36
CA GLU A 93 15.61 -15.92 -7.11
C GLU A 93 15.90 -16.43 -5.69
N GLY A 94 14.85 -16.76 -4.96
CA GLY A 94 14.91 -17.23 -3.56
C GLY A 94 15.03 -16.13 -2.51
N GLU A 95 15.23 -14.88 -2.90
CA GLU A 95 15.20 -13.76 -1.96
C GLU A 95 13.78 -13.48 -1.44
N ILE A 96 13.70 -13.02 -0.18
CA ILE A 96 12.43 -12.58 0.39
C ILE A 96 11.95 -11.35 -0.37
N THR A 97 10.77 -11.48 -0.96
CA THR A 97 10.09 -10.43 -1.71
C THR A 97 8.66 -10.33 -1.16
N PRO A 98 8.40 -9.44 -0.21
CA PRO A 98 7.07 -9.27 0.34
C PRO A 98 6.05 -8.89 -0.72
N VAL A 99 4.87 -9.50 -0.65
CA VAL A 99 3.73 -9.19 -1.53
C VAL A 99 2.63 -8.52 -0.74
N PHE A 100 2.13 -7.42 -1.28
CA PHE A 100 0.99 -6.70 -0.73
C PHE A 100 -0.17 -6.76 -1.71
N VAL A 101 -1.38 -6.73 -1.16
CA VAL A 101 -2.60 -6.66 -1.96
C VAL A 101 -3.49 -5.56 -1.42
N TYR A 102 -3.84 -4.63 -2.29
CA TYR A 102 -4.80 -3.57 -2.02
C TYR A 102 -6.16 -3.98 -2.59
N THR A 103 -7.12 -4.13 -1.72
CA THR A 103 -8.44 -4.61 -2.13
C THR A 103 -9.52 -4.09 -1.17
N ASN A 104 -10.74 -3.93 -1.67
CA ASN A 104 -11.92 -3.67 -0.85
C ASN A 104 -12.58 -4.97 -0.33
N TYR A 105 -12.09 -6.13 -0.76
CA TYR A 105 -12.49 -7.41 -0.19
C TYR A 105 -11.88 -7.66 1.21
N PRO A 106 -12.57 -8.40 2.08
CA PRO A 106 -12.07 -8.67 3.43
C PRO A 106 -10.89 -9.65 3.46
N SER A 107 -10.77 -10.52 2.47
CA SER A 107 -9.72 -11.54 2.43
C SER A 107 -9.29 -11.89 1.01
N ALA A 108 -8.07 -12.43 0.89
CA ALA A 108 -7.57 -12.99 -0.35
C ALA A 108 -6.54 -14.09 -0.11
N GLU A 109 -6.30 -14.89 -1.14
CA GLU A 109 -5.27 -15.93 -1.18
C GLU A 109 -4.28 -15.65 -2.30
N LEU A 110 -3.00 -15.72 -1.97
CA LEU A 110 -1.89 -15.51 -2.89
C LEU A 110 -1.38 -16.84 -3.42
N PHE A 111 -1.10 -16.87 -4.72
CA PHE A 111 -0.49 -18.02 -5.40
C PHE A 111 0.76 -17.57 -6.16
N ILE A 112 1.85 -18.31 -5.98
CA ILE A 112 3.07 -18.17 -6.78
C ILE A 112 3.25 -19.48 -7.57
N ASN A 113 3.28 -19.39 -8.88
CA ASN A 113 3.37 -20.56 -9.79
C ASN A 113 2.30 -21.63 -9.48
N GLY A 114 1.08 -21.18 -9.15
CA GLY A 114 -0.02 -22.08 -8.79
C GLY A 114 0.01 -22.63 -7.37
N LYS A 115 1.08 -22.42 -6.60
CA LYS A 115 1.21 -22.86 -5.21
C LYS A 115 0.69 -21.78 -4.26
N SER A 116 -0.26 -22.15 -3.40
CA SER A 116 -0.81 -21.25 -2.39
C SER A 116 0.27 -20.81 -1.39
N GLN A 117 0.27 -19.51 -1.11
CA GLN A 117 1.04 -18.87 -0.04
C GLN A 117 0.17 -18.59 1.20
N GLY A 118 -1.04 -19.15 1.20
CA GLY A 118 -2.03 -18.99 2.26
C GLY A 118 -2.98 -17.83 2.05
N LYS A 119 -4.12 -17.93 2.72
CA LYS A 119 -5.15 -16.90 2.78
C LYS A 119 -4.79 -15.88 3.87
N ARG A 120 -5.06 -14.61 3.60
CA ARG A 120 -4.97 -13.51 4.58
C ARG A 120 -6.31 -12.80 4.67
N THR A 121 -6.61 -12.30 5.86
CA THR A 121 -7.82 -11.54 6.17
C THR A 121 -7.41 -10.21 6.81
N LYS A 122 -8.10 -9.13 6.48
CA LYS A 122 -7.88 -7.84 7.13
C LYS A 122 -8.21 -7.92 8.61
N ASP A 123 -7.39 -7.27 9.44
CA ASP A 123 -7.61 -7.21 10.89
C ASP A 123 -8.32 -5.91 11.26
N LEU A 124 -9.65 -5.96 11.30
CA LEU A 124 -10.48 -4.81 11.65
C LEU A 124 -10.50 -4.50 13.16
N SER A 125 -9.88 -5.33 14.00
CA SER A 125 -9.79 -5.08 15.45
C SER A 125 -8.71 -4.06 15.82
N VAL A 126 -7.82 -3.73 14.89
CA VAL A 126 -6.75 -2.74 15.12
C VAL A 126 -7.33 -1.33 15.16
N THR A 127 -7.03 -0.58 16.21
CA THR A 127 -7.40 0.82 16.38
C THR A 127 -6.16 1.71 16.48
N ILE A 128 -6.34 3.02 16.29
CA ILE A 128 -5.23 3.98 16.38
C ILE A 128 -4.66 4.08 17.81
N ASP A 129 -5.48 3.85 18.82
CA ASP A 129 -5.14 4.06 20.23
C ASP A 129 -4.47 2.84 20.89
N ASN A 130 -4.18 1.79 20.17
CA ASN A 130 -3.43 0.63 20.65
C ASN A 130 -1.94 0.98 20.81
N SER A 131 -1.62 1.84 21.77
CA SER A 131 -0.38 2.60 21.87
C SER A 131 0.79 1.92 22.59
N ALA A 132 0.65 0.67 23.02
CA ALA A 132 1.68 -0.02 23.82
C ALA A 132 2.88 -0.55 23.01
N ASP A 133 2.79 -0.54 21.70
CA ASP A 133 3.77 -1.12 20.79
C ASP A 133 4.74 -0.07 20.21
N SER A 134 5.90 -0.51 19.74
CA SER A 134 6.78 0.35 18.95
C SER A 134 6.11 0.86 17.68
N VAL A 135 6.56 1.99 17.16
CA VAL A 135 6.00 2.62 15.95
C VAL A 135 5.94 1.65 14.77
N SER A 136 6.97 0.84 14.57
CA SER A 136 7.02 -0.14 13.48
C SER A 136 5.96 -1.23 13.62
N ILE A 137 5.77 -1.77 14.85
CA ILE A 137 4.72 -2.78 15.12
C ILE A 137 3.34 -2.17 14.91
N MET A 138 3.13 -0.94 15.39
CA MET A 138 1.85 -0.23 15.18
C MET A 138 1.57 0.01 13.71
N ASN A 139 2.57 0.38 12.92
CA ASN A 139 2.41 0.56 11.48
C ASN A 139 2.02 -0.75 10.78
N LEU A 140 2.67 -1.86 11.11
CA LEU A 140 2.29 -3.17 10.57
C LEU A 140 0.86 -3.56 10.94
N LYS A 141 0.44 -3.33 12.18
CA LYS A 141 -0.94 -3.56 12.62
C LYS A 141 -1.93 -2.69 11.85
N ARG A 142 -1.67 -1.39 11.71
CA ARG A 142 -2.54 -0.49 10.91
C ARG A 142 -2.60 -0.91 9.45
N GLN A 143 -1.48 -1.31 8.88
CA GLN A 143 -1.44 -1.85 7.52
C GLN A 143 -2.32 -3.10 7.38
N SER A 144 -2.35 -4.00 8.37
CA SER A 144 -3.19 -5.19 8.32
C SER A 144 -4.69 -4.91 8.32
N ARG A 145 -5.11 -3.72 8.77
CA ARG A 145 -6.51 -3.27 8.71
C ARG A 145 -6.94 -2.89 7.30
N TYR A 146 -6.01 -2.37 6.47
CA TYR A 146 -6.33 -1.78 5.16
C TYR A 146 -5.81 -2.57 3.97
N ARG A 147 -4.82 -3.43 4.18
CA ARG A 147 -4.19 -4.23 3.13
C ARG A 147 -3.89 -5.64 3.58
N LEU A 148 -3.69 -6.55 2.62
CA LEU A 148 -3.28 -7.91 2.88
C LEU A 148 -1.79 -8.05 2.59
N MET A 149 -1.06 -8.79 3.45
CA MET A 149 0.41 -8.82 3.41
C MET A 149 0.93 -10.24 3.54
N TRP A 150 1.85 -10.61 2.65
CA TRP A 150 2.66 -11.83 2.71
C TRP A 150 4.12 -11.39 2.79
N MET A 151 4.68 -11.33 4.01
CA MET A 151 5.97 -10.72 4.29
C MET A 151 7.16 -11.64 4.06
N ASP A 152 6.94 -12.94 3.95
CA ASP A 152 7.93 -14.00 3.89
C ASP A 152 7.95 -14.76 2.55
N THR A 153 7.24 -14.26 1.56
CA THR A 153 7.28 -14.82 0.20
C THR A 153 8.66 -14.72 -0.40
N LYS A 154 9.04 -15.76 -1.13
CA LYS A 154 10.30 -15.79 -1.87
C LYS A 154 10.04 -15.60 -3.34
N TYR A 155 10.91 -14.83 -3.98
CA TYR A 155 10.82 -14.64 -5.42
C TYR A 155 11.15 -15.96 -6.16
N GLU A 156 10.24 -16.35 -7.01
CA GLU A 156 10.42 -17.40 -8.01
C GLU A 156 9.93 -16.84 -9.37
N PRO A 157 10.71 -16.92 -10.45
CA PRO A 157 10.25 -16.50 -11.78
C PRO A 157 8.95 -17.21 -12.17
N GLY A 158 8.02 -16.47 -12.75
CA GLY A 158 6.76 -17.06 -13.22
C GLY A 158 5.54 -16.18 -12.92
N THR A 159 4.47 -16.79 -12.44
CA THR A 159 3.17 -16.14 -12.29
C THR A 159 2.81 -15.89 -10.82
N VAL A 160 2.41 -14.67 -10.52
CA VAL A 160 1.75 -14.30 -9.27
C VAL A 160 0.26 -14.08 -9.54
N LYS A 161 -0.58 -14.69 -8.73
CA LYS A 161 -2.04 -14.60 -8.81
C LYS A 161 -2.61 -14.38 -7.43
N VAL A 162 -3.63 -13.55 -7.35
CA VAL A 162 -4.44 -13.38 -6.14
C VAL A 162 -5.90 -13.67 -6.46
N VAL A 163 -6.57 -14.34 -5.54
CA VAL A 163 -8.00 -14.56 -5.55
C VAL A 163 -8.58 -13.91 -4.30
N ALA A 164 -9.47 -12.95 -4.48
CA ALA A 164 -10.18 -12.30 -3.40
C ALA A 164 -11.47 -13.05 -3.06
N TYR A 165 -11.92 -12.94 -1.82
CA TYR A 165 -13.13 -13.61 -1.32
C TYR A 165 -13.98 -12.61 -0.54
N ASP A 166 -15.27 -12.70 -0.75
CA ASP A 166 -16.26 -12.15 0.14
C ASP A 166 -16.23 -12.86 1.52
N ALA A 167 -16.88 -12.28 2.51
CA ALA A 167 -16.90 -12.82 3.87
C ALA A 167 -17.62 -14.18 3.96
#